data_f6ce2e099299c15e6dc4c5e2a8f3f88a
#
_entry.id   f6ce2e099299c15e6dc4c5e2a8f3f88a
#
_cell.length_a   1.000
_cell.length_b   1.000
_cell.length_c   1.000
_cell.angle_alpha   90.00
_cell.angle_beta   90.00
_cell.angle_gamma   90.00
#
_symmetry.space_group_name_H-M   'P 1'
#
loop_
_entity.id
_entity.type
_entity.pdbx_description
1 polymer ?
#
loop_
_entity_poly.entity_id
_entity_poly.type
_entity_poly.pdbx_seq_one_letter_code
_entity_poly.pdbx_strand_id
1 'polypeptide(L)'
;MQRLLRRRQPAQLVGMGNREKTKKDPGVASESTIVTDEQRVEELPFQLDAAYKDLLDRTRECYQAGDYDQAIVYLFSYELIQLDKAALIKLTRGKTNHQYLREIQPNKILNSRLATTVRAFEDVFFGNKELSQGRFEECWHEVNSFQQLTQSQQQVGLV
;
A
#
# COMPACT_ATOMS: atom_id res chain seq x y z
N MET A 1 -23.57 -18.32 0.15
CA MET A 1 -23.17 -17.09 -0.54
C MET A 1 -21.77 -17.29 -1.07
N GLN A 2 -21.66 -17.44 -2.37
CA GLN A 2 -20.35 -17.55 -3.00
C GLN A 2 -19.69 -16.17 -2.91
N ARG A 3 -18.63 -16.07 -2.11
CA ARG A 3 -17.70 -14.97 -2.20
C ARG A 3 -17.04 -15.04 -3.57
N LEU A 4 -17.50 -14.23 -4.48
CA LEU A 4 -16.76 -13.92 -5.67
C LEU A 4 -15.63 -12.97 -5.28
N LEU A 5 -14.66 -13.52 -4.57
CA LEU A 5 -13.31 -13.03 -4.74
C LEU A 5 -12.96 -13.36 -6.19
N ARG A 6 -13.33 -12.49 -7.08
CA ARG A 6 -12.70 -12.47 -8.38
C ARG A 6 -11.23 -12.26 -8.10
N ARG A 7 -10.50 -13.36 -7.97
CA ARG A 7 -9.09 -13.34 -8.24
C ARG A 7 -8.97 -12.68 -9.60
N ARG A 8 -8.68 -11.40 -9.60
CA ARG A 8 -8.06 -10.86 -10.78
C ARG A 8 -6.78 -11.65 -10.90
N GLN A 9 -6.72 -12.48 -11.92
CA GLN A 9 -5.46 -13.06 -12.32
C GLN A 9 -4.42 -11.95 -12.27
N PRO A 10 -3.18 -12.25 -11.82
CA PRO A 10 -2.11 -11.28 -11.96
C PRO A 10 -2.24 -10.73 -13.35
N ALA A 11 -2.34 -9.41 -13.46
CA ALA A 11 -2.53 -8.75 -14.72
C ALA A 11 -1.62 -9.43 -15.71
N GLN A 12 -2.19 -10.14 -16.66
CA GLN A 12 -1.41 -10.57 -17.77
C GLN A 12 -0.66 -9.33 -18.22
N LEU A 13 0.63 -9.43 -18.31
CA LEU A 13 1.44 -8.46 -19.02
C LEU A 13 0.92 -8.45 -20.45
N VAL A 14 -0.24 -7.82 -20.63
CA VAL A 14 -0.79 -7.56 -21.93
C VAL A 14 0.00 -6.40 -22.47
N GLY A 15 0.85 -6.74 -23.39
CA GLY A 15 1.36 -5.79 -24.32
C GLY A 15 2.48 -4.96 -23.74
N MET A 16 3.64 -5.28 -24.18
CA MET A 16 4.59 -4.28 -24.59
C MET A 16 3.86 -3.30 -25.51
N GLY A 17 3.11 -2.35 -24.94
CA GLY A 17 2.74 -1.16 -25.65
C GLY A 17 4.05 -0.49 -26.02
N ASN A 18 4.25 -0.29 -27.30
CA ASN A 18 5.30 0.56 -27.81
C ASN A 18 5.43 1.78 -26.90
N ARG A 19 6.49 1.81 -26.11
CA ARG A 19 6.93 3.08 -25.56
C ARG A 19 7.38 3.89 -26.74
N GLU A 20 6.49 4.71 -27.28
CA GLU A 20 6.95 5.86 -28.02
C GLU A 20 7.88 6.62 -27.07
N LYS A 21 9.15 6.63 -27.43
CA LYS A 21 10.12 7.52 -26.82
C LYS A 21 9.70 8.93 -27.18
N THR A 22 8.85 9.51 -26.34
CA THR A 22 8.72 10.96 -26.37
C THR A 22 10.09 11.50 -26.00
N LYS A 23 10.72 12.15 -26.96
CA LYS A 23 11.93 12.91 -26.73
C LYS A 23 11.60 13.93 -25.67
N LYS A 24 12.13 13.71 -24.50
CA LYS A 24 12.11 14.68 -23.43
C LYS A 24 13.01 15.82 -23.87
N ASP A 25 12.44 16.96 -24.16
CA ASP A 25 13.24 18.16 -24.43
C ASP A 25 14.12 18.47 -23.21
N PRO A 26 15.43 18.62 -23.40
CA PRO A 26 16.33 19.02 -22.33
C PRO A 26 16.16 20.53 -22.12
N GLY A 27 15.39 20.95 -21.13
CA GLY A 27 15.28 22.38 -20.90
C GLY A 27 14.26 22.86 -19.86
N VAL A 28 13.54 21.97 -19.23
CA VAL A 28 12.69 22.36 -18.11
C VAL A 28 13.41 22.07 -16.82
N ALA A 29 13.75 23.15 -16.10
CA ALA A 29 14.20 23.07 -14.72
C ALA A 29 13.29 22.09 -13.96
N SER A 30 13.89 21.19 -13.19
CA SER A 30 13.19 20.23 -12.36
C SER A 30 12.21 20.97 -11.44
N GLU A 31 10.98 21.14 -11.87
CA GLU A 31 9.90 21.33 -10.95
C GLU A 31 9.91 20.10 -10.06
N SER A 32 10.07 20.30 -8.77
CA SER A 32 9.86 19.23 -7.80
C SER A 32 8.43 18.73 -8.00
N THR A 33 8.31 17.65 -8.72
CA THR A 33 7.00 17.07 -9.02
C THR A 33 6.42 16.58 -7.71
N ILE A 34 5.45 17.32 -7.16
CA ILE A 34 4.68 16.89 -6.00
C ILE A 34 3.91 15.66 -6.44
N VAL A 35 4.29 14.50 -5.91
CA VAL A 35 3.59 13.24 -6.18
C VAL A 35 2.22 13.29 -5.52
N THR A 36 1.16 13.14 -6.30
CA THR A 36 -0.20 13.14 -5.78
C THR A 36 -0.57 11.78 -5.17
N ASP A 37 -1.62 11.77 -4.35
CA ASP A 37 -2.12 10.52 -3.77
C ASP A 37 -2.63 9.55 -4.83
N GLU A 38 -3.22 10.06 -5.91
CA GLU A 38 -3.64 9.25 -7.06
C GLU A 38 -2.45 8.56 -7.74
N GLN A 39 -1.37 9.28 -7.93
CA GLN A 39 -0.13 8.70 -8.48
C GLN A 39 0.44 7.62 -7.57
N ARG A 40 0.36 7.80 -6.25
CA ARG A 40 0.79 6.78 -5.29
C ARG A 40 -0.07 5.52 -5.38
N VAL A 41 -1.37 5.66 -5.53
CA VAL A 41 -2.29 4.52 -5.71
C VAL A 41 -1.92 3.72 -6.98
N GLU A 42 -1.53 4.41 -8.05
CA GLU A 42 -1.10 3.75 -9.30
C GLU A 42 0.20 2.96 -9.15
N GLU A 43 1.06 3.34 -8.23
CA GLU A 43 2.32 2.64 -7.95
C GLU A 43 2.17 1.41 -7.06
N LEU A 44 0.99 1.14 -6.52
CA LEU A 44 0.73 -0.06 -5.74
C LEU A 44 0.89 -1.33 -6.59
N PRO A 45 1.32 -2.46 -5.99
CA PRO A 45 1.54 -3.71 -6.73
C PRO A 45 0.25 -4.40 -7.19
N PHE A 46 -0.90 -3.81 -6.91
CA PHE A 46 -2.23 -4.31 -7.27
C PHE A 46 -3.17 -3.15 -7.56
N GLN A 47 -4.24 -3.42 -8.30
CA GLN A 47 -5.24 -2.39 -8.61
C GLN A 47 -6.26 -2.24 -7.48
N LEU A 48 -6.58 -1.00 -7.14
CA LEU A 48 -7.61 -0.64 -6.18
C LEU A 48 -8.77 0.12 -6.84
N ASP A 49 -9.97 -0.13 -6.36
CA ASP A 49 -11.19 0.59 -6.74
C ASP A 49 -11.52 1.71 -5.75
N ALA A 50 -10.52 2.27 -5.10
CA ALA A 50 -10.71 3.30 -4.09
C ALA A 50 -9.66 4.39 -4.21
N ALA A 51 -10.06 5.62 -3.94
CA ALA A 51 -9.14 6.73 -3.75
C ALA A 51 -8.43 6.60 -2.39
N TYR A 52 -7.22 7.13 -2.29
CA TYR A 52 -6.44 7.07 -1.05
C TYR A 52 -7.21 7.59 0.18
N LYS A 53 -7.93 8.71 0.03
CA LYS A 53 -8.72 9.32 1.10
C LYS A 53 -9.79 8.38 1.69
N ASP A 54 -10.22 7.39 0.92
CA ASP A 54 -11.30 6.46 1.29
C ASP A 54 -10.76 5.12 1.82
N LEU A 55 -9.45 4.89 1.81
CA LEU A 55 -8.87 3.58 2.13
C LEU A 55 -9.18 3.12 3.55
N LEU A 56 -9.07 4.00 4.55
CA LEU A 56 -9.43 3.63 5.93
C LEU A 56 -10.93 3.40 6.09
N ASP A 57 -11.76 4.17 5.43
CA ASP A 57 -13.21 3.99 5.46
C ASP A 57 -13.59 2.67 4.78
N ARG A 58 -12.98 2.34 3.65
CA ARG A 58 -13.15 1.05 2.99
C ARG A 58 -12.70 -0.11 3.86
N THR A 59 -11.58 0.04 4.54
CA THR A 59 -11.10 -0.96 5.50
C THR A 59 -12.14 -1.19 6.60
N ARG A 60 -12.67 -0.14 7.15
CA ARG A 60 -13.70 -0.22 8.22
C ARG A 60 -14.99 -0.86 7.74
N GLU A 61 -15.46 -0.49 6.56
CA GLU A 61 -16.65 -1.10 5.94
C GLU A 61 -16.48 -2.60 5.74
N CYS A 62 -15.33 -3.02 5.22
CA CYS A 62 -15.02 -4.44 5.03
C CYS A 62 -14.91 -5.17 6.37
N TYR A 63 -14.30 -4.55 7.37
CA TYR A 63 -14.21 -5.09 8.72
C TYR A 63 -15.58 -5.33 9.34
N GLN A 64 -16.46 -4.35 9.25
CA GLN A 64 -17.83 -4.44 9.76
C GLN A 64 -18.67 -5.49 9.01
N ALA A 65 -18.39 -5.69 7.73
CA ALA A 65 -19.04 -6.71 6.91
C ALA A 65 -18.46 -8.12 7.12
N GLY A 66 -17.41 -8.27 7.93
CA GLY A 66 -16.72 -9.54 8.12
C GLY A 66 -15.85 -9.97 6.96
N ASP A 67 -15.57 -9.09 6.01
CA ASP A 67 -14.70 -9.34 4.87
C ASP A 67 -13.27 -8.90 5.20
N TYR A 68 -12.59 -9.71 6.01
CA TYR A 68 -11.23 -9.42 6.48
C TYR A 68 -10.19 -9.53 5.38
N ASP A 69 -10.44 -10.37 4.39
CA ASP A 69 -9.55 -10.54 3.24
C ASP A 69 -9.46 -9.25 2.41
N GLN A 70 -10.59 -8.63 2.13
CA GLN A 70 -10.62 -7.36 1.42
C GLN A 70 -10.14 -6.21 2.31
N ALA A 71 -10.48 -6.26 3.60
CA ALA A 71 -10.05 -5.26 4.57
C ALA A 71 -8.53 -5.16 4.65
N ILE A 72 -7.82 -6.29 4.66
CA ILE A 72 -6.35 -6.26 4.75
C ILE A 72 -5.69 -5.67 3.49
N VAL A 73 -6.30 -5.84 2.33
CA VAL A 73 -5.81 -5.24 1.08
C VAL A 73 -5.89 -3.71 1.16
N TYR A 74 -7.00 -3.16 1.62
CA TYR A 74 -7.13 -1.71 1.80
C TYR A 74 -6.20 -1.17 2.89
N LEU A 75 -6.07 -1.88 4.01
CA LEU A 75 -5.20 -1.46 5.10
C LEU A 75 -3.72 -1.45 4.67
N PHE A 76 -3.28 -2.50 4.00
CA PHE A 76 -1.91 -2.59 3.49
C PHE A 76 -1.61 -1.48 2.47
N SER A 77 -2.55 -1.20 1.60
CA SER A 77 -2.45 -0.09 0.64
C SER A 77 -2.29 1.25 1.33
N TYR A 78 -3.09 1.50 2.36
CA TYR A 78 -3.00 2.69 3.19
C TYR A 78 -1.62 2.82 3.85
N GLU A 79 -1.13 1.75 4.46
CA GLU A 79 0.18 1.77 5.14
C GLU A 79 1.33 2.08 4.17
N LEU A 80 1.35 1.47 2.99
CA LEU A 80 2.38 1.74 1.98
C LEU A 80 2.36 3.20 1.53
N ILE A 81 1.20 3.76 1.28
CA ILE A 81 1.06 5.15 0.85
C ILE A 81 1.48 6.10 1.97
N GLN A 82 1.11 5.82 3.21
CA GLN A 82 1.55 6.61 4.36
C GLN A 82 3.08 6.62 4.52
N LEU A 83 3.71 5.48 4.35
CA LEU A 83 5.17 5.39 4.43
C LEU A 83 5.86 6.15 3.30
N ASP A 84 5.31 6.12 2.09
CA ASP A 84 5.83 6.90 0.97
C ASP A 84 5.65 8.41 1.20
N LYS A 85 4.49 8.83 1.70
CA LYS A 85 4.23 10.24 2.05
C LYS A 85 5.17 10.76 3.14
N ALA A 86 5.56 9.89 4.07
CA ALA A 86 6.54 10.19 5.12
C ALA A 86 8.01 10.08 4.64
N ALA A 87 8.23 9.78 3.37
CA ALA A 87 9.56 9.57 2.78
C ALA A 87 10.37 8.46 3.45
N LEU A 88 9.70 7.49 4.08
CA LEU A 88 10.33 6.34 4.73
C LEU A 88 10.55 5.16 3.78
N ILE A 89 9.76 5.09 2.74
CA ILE A 89 9.93 4.20 1.59
C ILE A 89 9.73 4.98 0.30
N LYS A 90 10.14 4.42 -0.79
CA LYS A 90 9.77 4.90 -2.13
C LYS A 90 8.82 3.89 -2.77
N LEU A 91 7.55 4.22 -2.82
CA LEU A 91 6.54 3.39 -3.45
C LEU A 91 6.80 3.34 -4.96
N THR A 92 7.08 2.16 -5.47
CA THR A 92 7.43 1.96 -6.87
C THR A 92 6.84 0.65 -7.36
N ARG A 93 6.14 0.70 -8.47
CA ARG A 93 5.61 -0.51 -9.11
C ARG A 93 6.77 -1.48 -9.42
N GLY A 94 6.57 -2.75 -9.08
CA GLY A 94 7.55 -3.79 -9.28
C GLY A 94 8.44 -4.10 -8.07
N LYS A 95 8.41 -3.29 -7.02
CA LYS A 95 9.03 -3.66 -5.76
C LYS A 95 8.24 -4.77 -5.06
N THR A 96 8.97 -5.64 -4.39
CA THR A 96 8.39 -6.67 -3.53
C THR A 96 8.11 -6.13 -2.12
N ASN A 97 7.23 -6.80 -1.39
CA ASN A 97 6.96 -6.47 0.01
C ASN A 97 8.23 -6.56 0.87
N HIS A 98 9.10 -7.50 0.56
CA HIS A 98 10.38 -7.66 1.25
C HIS A 98 11.30 -6.44 1.06
N GLN A 99 11.29 -5.85 -0.13
CA GLN A 99 12.05 -4.62 -0.40
C GLN A 99 11.53 -3.45 0.42
N TYR A 100 10.21 -3.29 0.57
CA TYR A 100 9.63 -2.27 1.43
C TYR A 100 10.00 -2.47 2.91
N LEU A 101 9.95 -3.71 3.38
CA LEU A 101 10.38 -4.03 4.75
C LEU A 101 11.84 -3.69 4.99
N ARG A 102 12.68 -3.91 3.99
CA ARG A 102 14.10 -3.56 4.06
C ARG A 102 14.32 -2.05 4.11
N GLU A 103 13.57 -1.27 3.33
CA GLU A 103 13.66 0.19 3.34
C GLU A 103 13.26 0.77 4.70
N ILE A 104 12.24 0.21 5.37
CA ILE A 104 11.77 0.67 6.67
C ILE A 104 12.53 0.06 7.86
N GLN A 105 13.48 -0.83 7.63
CA GLN A 105 14.23 -1.54 8.66
C GLN A 105 14.85 -0.62 9.74
N PRO A 106 15.38 0.57 9.43
CA PRO A 106 15.90 1.48 10.43
C PRO A 106 14.88 1.92 11.48
N ASN A 107 13.60 1.96 11.13
CA ASN A 107 12.53 2.22 12.08
C ASN A 107 11.92 0.89 12.53
N LYS A 108 12.41 0.35 13.64
CA LYS A 108 12.05 -0.98 14.12
C LYS A 108 10.57 -1.14 14.42
N ILE A 109 9.93 -0.11 14.96
CA ILE A 109 8.51 -0.16 15.33
C ILE A 109 7.66 -0.22 14.05
N LEU A 110 7.89 0.67 13.12
CA LEU A 110 7.16 0.66 11.83
C LEU A 110 7.46 -0.59 11.01
N ASN A 111 8.71 -1.06 11.02
CA ASN A 111 9.05 -2.32 10.37
C ASN A 111 8.27 -3.50 10.92
N SER A 112 8.18 -3.63 12.24
CA SER A 112 7.43 -4.70 12.91
C SER A 112 5.93 -4.64 12.56
N ARG A 113 5.35 -3.46 12.56
CA ARG A 113 3.93 -3.27 12.22
C ARG A 113 3.64 -3.59 10.77
N LEU A 114 4.45 -3.07 9.87
CA LEU A 114 4.32 -3.38 8.45
C LEU A 114 4.51 -4.88 8.18
N ALA A 115 5.47 -5.52 8.83
CA ALA A 115 5.70 -6.96 8.69
C ALA A 115 4.49 -7.79 9.11
N THR A 116 3.78 -7.39 10.15
CA THR A 116 2.54 -8.06 10.59
C THR A 116 1.46 -7.96 9.51
N THR A 117 1.26 -6.77 8.96
CA THR A 117 0.30 -6.54 7.88
C THR A 117 0.70 -7.28 6.59
N VAL A 118 1.98 -7.25 6.24
CA VAL A 118 2.50 -7.96 5.06
C VAL A 118 2.20 -9.46 5.14
N ARG A 119 2.46 -10.09 6.28
CA ARG A 119 2.18 -11.53 6.46
C ARG A 119 0.70 -11.85 6.27
N ALA A 120 -0.18 -11.05 6.86
CA ALA A 120 -1.62 -11.22 6.70
C ALA A 120 -2.06 -11.01 5.25
N PHE A 121 -1.54 -9.98 4.60
CA PHE A 121 -1.81 -9.69 3.19
C PHE A 121 -1.33 -10.83 2.27
N GLU A 122 -0.12 -11.32 2.46
CA GLU A 122 0.45 -12.38 1.62
C GLU A 122 -0.30 -13.70 1.75
N ASP A 123 -0.76 -14.04 2.94
CA ASP A 123 -1.57 -15.24 3.16
C ASP A 123 -2.89 -15.19 2.38
N VAL A 124 -3.51 -14.03 2.29
CA VAL A 124 -4.73 -13.82 1.53
C VAL A 124 -4.46 -13.75 0.02
N PHE A 125 -3.51 -12.93 -0.36
CA PHE A 125 -3.29 -12.56 -1.76
C PHE A 125 -2.57 -13.65 -2.56
N PHE A 126 -1.58 -14.29 -1.96
CA PHE A 126 -0.78 -15.33 -2.60
C PHE A 126 -1.08 -16.74 -2.09
N GLY A 127 -1.46 -16.86 -0.82
CA GLY A 127 -1.57 -18.15 -0.14
C GLY A 127 -2.95 -18.80 -0.18
N ASN A 128 -3.96 -18.14 -0.72
CA ASN A 128 -5.35 -18.62 -0.71
C ASN A 128 -5.92 -18.93 0.68
N LYS A 129 -5.43 -18.28 1.70
CA LYS A 129 -5.91 -18.45 3.06
C LYS A 129 -6.92 -17.37 3.37
N GLU A 130 -7.99 -17.75 4.05
CA GLU A 130 -8.90 -16.77 4.63
C GLU A 130 -8.27 -16.15 5.87
N LEU A 131 -8.36 -14.82 5.97
CA LEU A 131 -7.87 -14.11 7.14
C LEU A 131 -8.89 -14.19 8.27
N SER A 132 -8.44 -14.63 9.44
CA SER A 132 -9.26 -14.62 10.65
C SER A 132 -9.50 -13.19 11.14
N GLN A 133 -10.60 -13.00 11.86
CA GLN A 133 -10.90 -11.74 12.53
C GLN A 133 -9.74 -11.31 13.45
N GLY A 134 -9.22 -12.23 14.25
CA GLY A 134 -8.16 -11.92 15.20
C GLY A 134 -6.88 -11.45 14.54
N ARG A 135 -6.48 -12.06 13.45
CA ARG A 135 -5.30 -11.64 12.67
C ARG A 135 -5.47 -10.28 12.04
N PHE A 136 -6.66 -10.00 11.49
CA PHE A 136 -6.97 -8.68 10.97
C PHE A 136 -6.93 -7.62 12.08
N GLU A 137 -7.55 -7.91 13.22
CA GLU A 137 -7.59 -6.99 14.36
C GLU A 137 -6.21 -6.67 14.91
N GLU A 138 -5.26 -7.59 14.89
CA GLU A 138 -3.86 -7.31 15.24
C GLU A 138 -3.27 -6.18 14.39
N CYS A 139 -3.58 -6.16 13.10
CA CYS A 139 -3.16 -5.08 12.20
C CYS A 139 -3.98 -3.80 12.42
N TRP A 140 -5.27 -3.94 12.55
CA TRP A 140 -6.22 -2.83 12.63
C TRP A 140 -6.05 -2.00 13.90
N HIS A 141 -5.85 -2.64 15.05
CA HIS A 141 -5.67 -1.94 16.32
C HIS A 141 -4.39 -1.10 16.37
N GLU A 142 -3.44 -1.39 15.52
CA GLU A 142 -2.18 -0.66 15.42
C GLU A 142 -2.23 0.52 14.43
N VAL A 143 -3.33 0.70 13.70
CA VAL A 143 -3.42 1.70 12.65
C VAL A 143 -3.25 3.14 13.15
N ASN A 144 -3.82 3.47 14.30
CA ASN A 144 -3.70 4.80 14.89
C ASN A 144 -2.26 5.12 15.28
N SER A 145 -1.59 4.16 15.89
CA SER A 145 -0.19 4.29 16.26
C SER A 145 0.71 4.39 15.03
N PHE A 146 0.44 3.61 14.01
CA PHE A 146 1.12 3.68 12.72
C PHE A 146 0.97 5.08 12.10
N GLN A 147 -0.24 5.59 12.09
CA GLN A 147 -0.55 6.92 11.57
C GLN A 147 0.21 8.01 12.32
N GLN A 148 0.22 7.98 13.65
CA GLN A 148 0.95 8.93 14.47
C GLN A 148 2.46 8.86 14.22
N LEU A 149 3.03 7.68 14.12
CA LEU A 149 4.45 7.50 13.85
C LEU A 149 4.87 8.04 12.48
N THR A 150 4.07 7.83 11.46
CA THR A 150 4.35 8.34 10.10
C THR A 150 4.17 9.85 10.02
N GLN A 151 3.18 10.42 10.68
CA GLN A 151 2.98 11.87 10.75
C GLN A 151 4.11 12.58 11.48
N SER A 152 4.62 12.02 12.56
CA SER A 152 5.77 12.55 13.29
C SER A 152 7.01 12.63 12.39
N GLN A 153 7.24 11.66 11.54
CA GLN A 153 8.34 11.65 10.58
C GLN A 153 8.17 12.71 9.49
N GLN A 154 6.95 12.97 9.05
CA GLN A 154 6.67 14.05 8.09
C GLN A 154 7.00 15.42 8.66
N GLN A 155 6.72 15.67 9.94
CA GLN A 155 7.01 16.93 10.60
C GLN A 155 8.51 17.18 10.78
N VAL A 156 9.28 16.13 11.07
CA VAL A 156 10.75 16.23 11.19
C VAL A 156 11.41 16.57 9.85
N GLY A 157 10.83 16.12 8.73
CA GLY A 157 11.34 16.41 7.39
C GLY A 157 11.11 17.84 6.89
N LEU A 158 10.39 18.68 7.63
CA LEU A 158 10.04 20.06 7.24
C LEU A 158 10.92 21.12 7.92
N VAL A 159 11.89 20.73 8.70
CA VAL A 159 12.84 21.65 9.35
C VAL A 159 14.05 21.89 8.47
#